data_350dd0b71ff7a39bf987cd2df1f110c6
#
_entry.id   350dd0b71ff7a39bf987cd2df1f110c6
#
_cell.length_a   1.000
_cell.length_b   1.000
_cell.length_c   1.000
_cell.angle_alpha   90.00
_cell.angle_beta   90.00
_cell.angle_gamma   90.00
#
_symmetry.space_group_name_H-M   'P 1'
#
loop_
_entity.id
_entity.type
_entity.pdbx_description
1 polymer ?
#
loop_
_entity_poly.entity_id
_entity_poly.type
_entity_poly.pdbx_seq_one_letter_code
_entity_poly.pdbx_strand_id
1 'polypeptide(L)'
;MRLSAEGLKDRAKWEEAGYALPKFDREKVTEATKENPFWIHFGAGNIFRAFQANVVQNLLNDGILDRGLIVAEGFDYEIVEKMNHPHDDYTILVTLKADGNIEKTVVGSVVESLTVNTENASDFARLKEIFAKDSLQMVTFTITEKGYSLVNGKGELLPDVEADFVSGPEAPKSYIGKVAALLYARYQAGEKPVAMVSMDNCSHNGDKLYAAINTFAEKWEENKLTDAGFRAYVNCKEKVTFPWTMIDKITPRPDASVEELLKKDGIEELDPVITSKNTYVAPFVNAEECEYLVIEDAFPNGRPELEKGGLMFTYLQSFDIILRETNNENHYCRSRSSR
;
A
#
# COMPACT_ATOMS: atom_id res chain seq x y z
N MET A 1 -8.18 26.13 -6.62
CA MET A 1 -7.00 25.28 -7.01
C MET A 1 -7.50 23.85 -7.17
N ARG A 2 -7.12 23.17 -8.25
CA ARG A 2 -7.54 21.79 -8.51
C ARG A 2 -6.40 20.82 -8.20
N LEU A 3 -6.69 19.75 -7.47
CA LEU A 3 -5.72 18.70 -7.16
C LEU A 3 -5.54 17.78 -8.37
N SER A 4 -4.66 18.18 -9.27
CA SER A 4 -4.34 17.44 -10.50
C SER A 4 -2.97 17.90 -11.04
N ALA A 5 -2.39 17.12 -11.96
CA ALA A 5 -1.12 17.48 -12.62
C ALA A 5 -1.18 18.88 -13.27
N GLU A 6 -2.32 19.22 -13.90
CA GLU A 6 -2.52 20.54 -14.50
C GLU A 6 -2.67 21.63 -13.45
N GLY A 7 -3.47 21.41 -12.39
CA GLY A 7 -3.68 22.39 -11.33
C GLY A 7 -2.45 22.67 -10.49
N LEU A 8 -1.51 21.73 -10.42
CA LEU A 8 -0.23 21.88 -9.70
C LEU A 8 0.85 22.62 -10.50
N LYS A 9 0.61 22.97 -11.76
CA LYS A 9 1.54 23.81 -12.54
C LYS A 9 1.66 25.23 -11.97
N ASP A 10 0.60 25.76 -11.38
CA ASP A 10 0.64 27.04 -10.64
C ASP A 10 1.16 26.84 -9.21
N ARG A 11 2.42 26.42 -9.11
CA ARG A 11 3.08 26.11 -7.82
C ARG A 11 3.01 27.27 -6.84
N ALA A 12 3.20 28.49 -7.32
CA ALA A 12 3.24 29.67 -6.47
C ALA A 12 1.93 29.82 -5.66
N LYS A 13 0.79 29.60 -6.29
CA LYS A 13 -0.52 29.69 -5.64
C LYS A 13 -0.70 28.65 -4.52
N TRP A 14 -0.18 27.43 -4.72
CA TRP A 14 -0.22 26.38 -3.71
C TRP A 14 0.72 26.69 -2.54
N GLU A 15 1.93 27.14 -2.84
CA GLU A 15 2.95 27.49 -1.84
C GLU A 15 2.53 28.71 -1.00
N GLU A 16 1.90 29.73 -1.61
CA GLU A 16 1.31 30.89 -0.92
C GLU A 16 0.16 30.47 0.02
N ALA A 17 -0.62 29.43 -0.35
CA ALA A 17 -1.65 28.84 0.50
C ALA A 17 -1.07 27.90 1.59
N GLY A 18 0.25 27.74 1.66
CA GLY A 18 0.96 26.98 2.69
C GLY A 18 1.04 25.48 2.42
N TYR A 19 0.99 25.03 1.16
CA TYR A 19 1.14 23.63 0.80
C TYR A 19 2.58 23.30 0.45
N ALA A 20 3.11 22.23 1.03
CA ALA A 20 4.34 21.60 0.57
C ALA A 20 4.03 20.76 -0.68
N LEU A 21 4.79 21.00 -1.77
CA LEU A 21 4.61 20.34 -3.05
C LEU A 21 5.73 19.33 -3.31
N PRO A 22 5.49 18.29 -4.16
CA PRO A 22 6.56 17.42 -4.64
C PRO A 22 7.71 18.22 -5.24
N LYS A 23 8.96 17.88 -4.87
CA LYS A 23 10.18 18.56 -5.35
C LYS A 23 10.85 17.83 -6.51
N PHE A 24 10.38 16.63 -6.82
CA PHE A 24 10.89 15.78 -7.91
C PHE A 24 10.12 16.01 -9.21
N ASP A 25 10.72 15.62 -10.32
CA ASP A 25 10.08 15.59 -11.64
C ASP A 25 9.14 14.37 -11.73
N ARG A 26 7.83 14.61 -11.50
CA ARG A 26 6.85 13.54 -11.43
C ARG A 26 6.67 12.79 -12.75
N GLU A 27 6.85 13.45 -13.90
CA GLU A 27 6.72 12.76 -15.21
C GLU A 27 7.82 11.73 -15.35
N LYS A 28 9.08 12.10 -15.07
CA LYS A 28 10.20 11.16 -15.09
C LYS A 28 10.05 10.02 -14.07
N VAL A 29 9.60 10.34 -12.85
CA VAL A 29 9.35 9.34 -11.82
C VAL A 29 8.25 8.38 -12.28
N THR A 30 7.20 8.87 -12.92
CA THR A 30 6.11 8.05 -13.46
C THR A 30 6.61 7.10 -14.54
N GLU A 31 7.36 7.60 -15.52
CA GLU A 31 7.94 6.79 -16.60
C GLU A 31 8.87 5.70 -16.04
N ALA A 32 9.80 6.09 -15.17
CA ALA A 32 10.74 5.16 -14.54
C ALA A 32 10.04 4.08 -13.71
N THR A 33 8.96 4.46 -12.99
CA THR A 33 8.18 3.52 -12.18
C THR A 33 7.40 2.53 -13.05
N LYS A 34 6.76 3.01 -14.11
CA LYS A 34 6.00 2.15 -15.04
C LYS A 34 6.90 1.16 -15.77
N GLU A 35 8.10 1.57 -16.12
CA GLU A 35 9.08 0.71 -16.78
C GLU A 35 9.69 -0.31 -15.81
N ASN A 36 10.11 0.15 -14.63
CA ASN A 36 10.83 -0.65 -13.64
C ASN A 36 10.22 -0.51 -12.23
N PRO A 37 8.99 -1.00 -12.00
CA PRO A 37 8.34 -0.92 -10.69
C PRO A 37 9.15 -1.68 -9.64
N PHE A 38 9.34 -1.07 -8.47
CA PHE A 38 10.06 -1.69 -7.35
C PHE A 38 9.15 -1.99 -6.16
N TRP A 39 8.03 -1.28 -6.05
CA TRP A 39 7.07 -1.43 -4.97
C TRP A 39 5.65 -1.23 -5.48
N ILE A 40 4.79 -2.22 -5.24
CA ILE A 40 3.35 -2.13 -5.41
C ILE A 40 2.67 -2.34 -4.05
N HIS A 41 1.68 -1.50 -3.74
CA HIS A 41 0.91 -1.56 -2.51
C HIS A 41 -0.54 -1.97 -2.79
N PHE A 42 -1.06 -2.92 -2.00
CA PHE A 42 -2.44 -3.38 -2.06
C PHE A 42 -3.27 -2.75 -0.95
N GLY A 43 -4.24 -1.92 -1.34
CA GLY A 43 -5.12 -1.15 -0.46
C GLY A 43 -4.92 0.36 -0.60
N ALA A 44 -5.83 1.05 -1.28
CA ALA A 44 -5.75 2.51 -1.54
C ALA A 44 -6.34 3.35 -0.39
N GLY A 45 -6.31 2.83 0.84
CA GLY A 45 -6.92 3.47 2.01
C GLY A 45 -6.14 4.64 2.59
N ASN A 46 -6.71 5.25 3.65
CA ASN A 46 -6.16 6.46 4.27
C ASN A 46 -4.75 6.25 4.83
N ILE A 47 -4.49 5.11 5.49
CA ILE A 47 -3.18 4.83 6.09
C ILE A 47 -2.08 4.78 5.03
N PHE A 48 -2.31 4.12 3.90
CA PHE A 48 -1.36 4.08 2.79
C PHE A 48 -1.06 5.48 2.25
N ARG A 49 -2.10 6.27 2.00
CA ARG A 49 -1.97 7.62 1.43
C ARG A 49 -1.29 8.60 2.38
N ALA A 50 -1.54 8.47 3.70
CA ALA A 50 -0.97 9.36 4.71
C ALA A 50 0.46 8.96 5.10
N PHE A 51 0.81 7.68 5.03
CA PHE A 51 2.03 7.15 5.59
C PHE A 51 3.00 6.65 4.51
N GLN A 52 2.79 5.47 3.94
CA GLN A 52 3.74 4.87 3.00
C GLN A 52 3.99 5.79 1.78
N ALA A 53 2.93 6.39 1.24
CA ALA A 53 3.07 7.30 0.11
C ALA A 53 3.86 8.57 0.48
N ASN A 54 3.64 9.12 1.68
CA ASN A 54 4.38 10.28 2.16
C ASN A 54 5.86 9.98 2.41
N VAL A 55 6.17 8.80 2.95
CA VAL A 55 7.57 8.36 3.14
C VAL A 55 8.30 8.29 1.79
N VAL A 56 7.69 7.66 0.80
CA VAL A 56 8.28 7.58 -0.55
C VAL A 56 8.42 8.98 -1.17
N GLN A 57 7.45 9.88 -0.94
CA GLN A 57 7.58 11.26 -1.36
C GLN A 57 8.81 11.95 -0.76
N ASN A 58 9.07 11.77 0.54
CA ASN A 58 10.25 12.34 1.19
C ASN A 58 11.53 11.80 0.55
N LEU A 59 11.62 10.49 0.32
CA LEU A 59 12.77 9.87 -0.34
C LEU A 59 12.97 10.36 -1.80
N LEU A 60 11.88 10.60 -2.54
CA LEU A 60 11.93 11.21 -3.86
C LEU A 60 12.37 12.67 -3.81
N ASN A 61 11.86 13.44 -2.85
CA ASN A 61 12.23 14.85 -2.65
C ASN A 61 13.72 15.03 -2.31
N ASP A 62 14.30 14.04 -1.61
CA ASP A 62 15.71 14.03 -1.20
C ASP A 62 16.62 13.37 -2.25
N GLY A 63 16.04 12.90 -3.36
CA GLY A 63 16.78 12.24 -4.45
C GLY A 63 17.36 10.88 -4.09
N ILE A 64 16.85 10.24 -3.03
CA ILE A 64 17.24 8.88 -2.59
C ILE A 64 16.56 7.84 -3.47
N LEU A 65 15.34 8.09 -3.92
CA LEU A 65 14.60 7.29 -4.87
C LEU A 65 14.41 8.03 -6.19
N ASP A 66 14.31 7.27 -7.27
CA ASP A 66 14.03 7.73 -8.63
C ASP A 66 12.70 7.21 -9.19
N ARG A 67 12.00 6.39 -8.41
CA ARG A 67 10.73 5.74 -8.75
C ARG A 67 9.73 5.90 -7.62
N GLY A 68 8.46 6.05 -7.99
CA GLY A 68 7.33 6.17 -7.07
C GLY A 68 6.66 4.83 -6.79
N LEU A 69 5.41 4.93 -6.34
CA LEU A 69 4.57 3.81 -5.95
C LEU A 69 3.50 3.51 -6.99
N ILE A 70 3.18 2.23 -7.11
CA ILE A 70 1.96 1.74 -7.74
C ILE A 70 1.01 1.28 -6.62
N VAL A 71 -0.26 1.66 -6.69
CA VAL A 71 -1.28 1.18 -5.76
C VAL A 71 -2.31 0.31 -6.47
N ALA A 72 -2.72 -0.77 -5.82
CA ALA A 72 -3.71 -1.70 -6.32
C ALA A 72 -4.86 -1.84 -5.30
N GLU A 73 -6.09 -1.56 -5.72
CA GLU A 73 -7.27 -1.69 -4.88
C GLU A 73 -8.07 -2.93 -5.23
N GLY A 74 -8.27 -3.80 -4.26
CA GLY A 74 -8.89 -5.11 -4.50
C GLY A 74 -10.23 -5.33 -3.81
N PHE A 75 -10.64 -4.42 -2.93
CA PHE A 75 -11.90 -4.50 -2.22
C PHE A 75 -12.94 -3.54 -2.80
N ASP A 76 -12.58 -2.28 -2.96
CA ASP A 76 -13.49 -1.22 -3.37
C ASP A 76 -12.94 -0.46 -4.59
N TYR A 77 -13.20 -0.98 -5.76
CA TYR A 77 -12.67 -0.45 -7.02
C TYR A 77 -13.07 1.01 -7.29
N GLU A 78 -14.22 1.46 -6.73
CA GLU A 78 -14.66 2.83 -6.88
C GLU A 78 -13.68 3.84 -6.29
N ILE A 79 -12.82 3.44 -5.37
CA ILE A 79 -11.75 4.31 -4.84
C ILE A 79 -10.80 4.71 -5.97
N VAL A 80 -10.38 3.78 -6.81
CA VAL A 80 -9.52 4.06 -7.96
C VAL A 80 -10.24 4.95 -8.98
N GLU A 81 -11.46 4.58 -9.35
CA GLU A 81 -12.23 5.23 -10.41
C GLU A 81 -12.68 6.65 -10.03
N LYS A 82 -13.14 6.83 -8.78
CA LYS A 82 -13.78 8.06 -8.31
C LYS A 82 -12.86 8.97 -7.50
N MET A 83 -11.73 8.45 -7.03
CA MET A 83 -10.82 9.21 -6.19
C MET A 83 -9.41 9.34 -6.78
N ASN A 84 -8.76 8.23 -7.13
CA ASN A 84 -7.38 8.27 -7.62
C ASN A 84 -7.31 8.90 -9.02
N HIS A 85 -8.03 8.36 -10.00
CA HIS A 85 -7.95 8.80 -11.39
C HIS A 85 -8.38 10.26 -11.60
N PRO A 86 -9.50 10.78 -11.00
CA PRO A 86 -9.88 12.18 -11.16
C PRO A 86 -8.86 13.18 -10.62
N HIS A 87 -8.00 12.75 -9.70
CA HIS A 87 -6.96 13.57 -9.08
C HIS A 87 -5.53 13.19 -9.53
N ASP A 88 -5.38 12.48 -10.66
CA ASP A 88 -4.07 12.04 -11.18
C ASP A 88 -3.21 11.36 -10.12
N ASP A 89 -3.83 10.56 -9.23
CA ASP A 89 -3.23 9.86 -8.08
C ASP A 89 -2.61 10.78 -6.99
N TYR A 90 -2.86 12.08 -7.03
CA TYR A 90 -2.46 12.98 -5.95
C TYR A 90 -3.39 12.89 -4.74
N THR A 91 -2.83 13.13 -3.56
CA THR A 91 -3.58 13.23 -2.30
C THR A 91 -3.09 14.44 -1.53
N ILE A 92 -3.98 15.19 -0.85
CA ILE A 92 -3.59 16.17 0.14
C ILE A 92 -3.49 15.47 1.49
N LEU A 93 -2.30 15.47 2.09
CA LEU A 93 -2.08 15.05 3.47
C LEU A 93 -2.13 16.26 4.38
N VAL A 94 -3.02 16.23 5.36
CA VAL A 94 -3.14 17.24 6.42
C VAL A 94 -2.66 16.63 7.73
N THR A 95 -1.49 17.05 8.18
CA THR A 95 -0.90 16.56 9.43
C THR A 95 -1.27 17.48 10.58
N LEU A 96 -1.97 16.95 11.57
CA LEU A 96 -2.37 17.64 12.79
C LEU A 96 -1.27 17.44 13.85
N LYS A 97 -0.61 18.52 14.23
CA LYS A 97 0.49 18.48 15.20
C LYS A 97 -0.01 18.66 16.62
N ALA A 98 0.75 18.14 17.57
CA ALA A 98 0.43 18.23 19.00
C ALA A 98 0.42 19.69 19.54
N ASP A 99 1.15 20.60 18.89
CA ASP A 99 1.18 22.04 19.22
C ASP A 99 0.02 22.83 18.59
N GLY A 100 -0.89 22.18 17.87
CA GLY A 100 -2.03 22.78 17.17
C GLY A 100 -1.68 23.30 15.77
N ASN A 101 -0.46 23.20 15.32
CA ASN A 101 -0.09 23.53 13.95
C ASN A 101 -0.61 22.49 12.97
N ILE A 102 -0.91 22.93 11.75
CA ILE A 102 -1.42 22.09 10.66
C ILE A 102 -0.43 22.18 9.50
N GLU A 103 0.09 21.04 9.08
CA GLU A 103 0.89 20.95 7.86
C GLU A 103 0.05 20.38 6.72
N LYS A 104 0.21 20.95 5.53
CA LYS A 104 -0.50 20.54 4.33
C LYS A 104 0.51 20.13 3.26
N THR A 105 0.47 18.87 2.84
CA THR A 105 1.40 18.33 1.86
C THR A 105 0.62 17.72 0.68
N VAL A 106 0.97 18.10 -0.53
CA VAL A 106 0.50 17.40 -1.72
C VAL A 106 1.39 16.20 -1.96
N VAL A 107 0.85 15.01 -1.77
CA VAL A 107 1.55 13.73 -1.99
C VAL A 107 1.36 13.32 -3.44
N GLY A 108 2.45 13.19 -4.19
CA GLY A 108 2.49 12.83 -5.60
C GLY A 108 3.38 11.63 -5.91
N SER A 109 3.78 10.87 -4.89
CA SER A 109 4.62 9.68 -5.02
C SER A 109 3.90 8.47 -5.60
N VAL A 110 2.56 8.42 -5.51
CA VAL A 110 1.74 7.43 -6.21
C VAL A 110 1.59 7.87 -7.66
N VAL A 111 1.98 7.02 -8.59
CA VAL A 111 2.05 7.38 -10.03
C VAL A 111 1.20 6.51 -10.92
N GLU A 112 0.64 5.44 -10.39
CA GLU A 112 -0.27 4.53 -11.07
C GLU A 112 -1.20 3.88 -10.04
N SER A 113 -2.50 3.85 -10.33
CA SER A 113 -3.49 3.12 -9.53
C SER A 113 -4.26 2.14 -10.40
N LEU A 114 -4.46 0.92 -9.90
CA LEU A 114 -5.04 -0.22 -10.63
C LEU A 114 -6.11 -0.90 -9.77
N THR A 115 -7.10 -1.50 -10.43
CA THR A 115 -8.05 -2.37 -9.76
C THR A 115 -7.58 -3.82 -9.78
N VAL A 116 -7.64 -4.52 -8.64
CA VAL A 116 -7.36 -5.97 -8.55
C VAL A 116 -8.61 -6.73 -8.94
N ASN A 117 -9.07 -6.50 -10.17
CA ASN A 117 -10.29 -7.06 -10.71
C ASN A 117 -10.00 -7.91 -11.96
N THR A 118 -10.26 -9.21 -11.88
CA THR A 118 -10.06 -10.13 -13.02
C THR A 118 -11.02 -9.88 -14.18
N GLU A 119 -12.14 -9.18 -13.94
CA GLU A 119 -13.06 -8.72 -14.99
C GLU A 119 -12.56 -7.47 -15.72
N ASN A 120 -11.68 -6.67 -15.08
CA ASN A 120 -10.92 -5.60 -15.73
C ASN A 120 -9.63 -6.18 -16.33
N ALA A 121 -9.74 -6.70 -17.55
CA ALA A 121 -8.63 -7.40 -18.21
C ALA A 121 -7.37 -6.53 -18.37
N SER A 122 -7.50 -5.21 -18.57
CA SER A 122 -6.35 -4.32 -18.73
C SER A 122 -5.58 -4.15 -17.44
N ASP A 123 -6.25 -3.87 -16.33
CA ASP A 123 -5.61 -3.69 -15.03
C ASP A 123 -4.98 -5.00 -14.55
N PHE A 124 -5.70 -6.12 -14.71
CA PHE A 124 -5.17 -7.41 -14.27
C PHE A 124 -3.98 -7.89 -15.10
N ALA A 125 -3.97 -7.60 -16.42
CA ALA A 125 -2.81 -7.83 -17.27
C ALA A 125 -1.61 -6.95 -16.83
N ARG A 126 -1.86 -5.68 -16.51
CA ARG A 126 -0.83 -4.76 -16.00
C ARG A 126 -0.26 -5.24 -14.66
N LEU A 127 -1.11 -5.71 -13.75
CA LEU A 127 -0.67 -6.31 -12.49
C LEU A 127 0.23 -7.53 -12.72
N LYS A 128 -0.13 -8.44 -13.64
CA LYS A 128 0.72 -9.59 -14.03
C LYS A 128 2.06 -9.12 -14.60
N GLU A 129 2.06 -8.09 -15.44
CA GLU A 129 3.29 -7.49 -15.98
C GLU A 129 4.19 -6.95 -14.86
N ILE A 130 3.64 -6.20 -13.89
CA ILE A 130 4.37 -5.67 -12.73
C ILE A 130 5.01 -6.81 -11.93
N PHE A 131 4.24 -7.86 -11.65
CA PHE A 131 4.75 -9.03 -10.93
C PHE A 131 5.84 -9.78 -11.69
N ALA A 132 5.84 -9.72 -13.01
CA ALA A 132 6.86 -10.32 -13.86
C ALA A 132 8.17 -9.52 -13.95
N LYS A 133 8.24 -8.28 -13.44
CA LYS A 133 9.44 -7.44 -13.51
C LYS A 133 10.52 -7.90 -12.52
N ASP A 134 11.79 -7.89 -12.96
CA ASP A 134 12.95 -8.16 -12.10
C ASP A 134 13.12 -7.10 -11.00
N SER A 135 12.73 -5.85 -11.33
CA SER A 135 12.87 -4.71 -10.44
C SER A 135 11.96 -4.73 -9.22
N LEU A 136 10.89 -5.56 -9.22
CA LEU A 136 9.94 -5.61 -8.11
C LEU A 136 10.59 -6.22 -6.86
N GLN A 137 10.78 -5.39 -5.84
CA GLN A 137 11.43 -5.77 -4.58
C GLN A 137 10.42 -6.22 -3.54
N MET A 138 9.29 -5.48 -3.44
CA MET A 138 8.28 -5.78 -2.44
C MET A 138 6.85 -5.49 -2.90
N VAL A 139 5.94 -6.29 -2.38
CA VAL A 139 4.49 -6.16 -2.50
C VAL A 139 3.94 -5.97 -1.10
N THR A 140 3.28 -4.85 -0.83
CA THR A 140 2.82 -4.53 0.52
C THR A 140 1.31 -4.47 0.61
N PHE A 141 0.75 -4.68 1.82
CA PHE A 141 -0.68 -4.82 2.03
C PHE A 141 -1.16 -4.01 3.24
N THR A 142 -2.24 -3.25 3.06
CA THR A 142 -3.08 -2.71 4.13
C THR A 142 -4.53 -3.04 3.80
N ILE A 143 -4.92 -4.29 4.09
CA ILE A 143 -6.21 -4.89 3.71
C ILE A 143 -7.05 -5.31 4.91
N THR A 144 -6.60 -4.95 6.10
CA THR A 144 -7.12 -5.36 7.41
C THR A 144 -6.94 -6.86 7.69
N GLU A 145 -6.99 -7.24 8.96
CA GLU A 145 -6.83 -8.64 9.37
C GLU A 145 -7.82 -9.59 8.67
N LYS A 146 -9.03 -9.10 8.39
CA LYS A 146 -10.06 -9.88 7.69
C LYS A 146 -9.69 -10.19 6.24
N GLY A 147 -8.89 -9.35 5.61
CA GLY A 147 -8.47 -9.52 4.22
C GLY A 147 -7.61 -10.77 3.99
N TYR A 148 -6.95 -11.27 5.04
CA TYR A 148 -6.14 -12.50 4.98
C TYR A 148 -6.95 -13.77 5.21
N SER A 149 -8.20 -13.66 5.71
CA SER A 149 -8.99 -14.84 6.08
C SER A 149 -9.56 -15.53 4.85
N LEU A 150 -9.38 -16.84 4.81
CA LEU A 150 -10.01 -17.73 3.80
C LEU A 150 -11.35 -18.31 4.29
N VAL A 151 -11.70 -18.05 5.56
CA VAL A 151 -12.89 -18.59 6.20
C VAL A 151 -13.74 -17.48 6.81
N ASN A 152 -15.01 -17.73 6.98
CA ASN A 152 -15.94 -16.86 7.69
C ASN A 152 -15.79 -17.01 9.23
N GLY A 153 -16.56 -16.24 10.00
CA GLY A 153 -16.52 -16.29 11.46
C GLY A 153 -16.96 -17.63 12.10
N LYS A 154 -17.44 -18.58 11.30
CA LYS A 154 -17.79 -19.95 11.73
C LYS A 154 -16.70 -20.96 11.38
N GLY A 155 -15.63 -20.54 10.69
CA GLY A 155 -14.57 -21.43 10.22
C GLY A 155 -14.90 -22.16 8.91
N GLU A 156 -15.96 -21.77 8.20
CA GLU A 156 -16.33 -22.31 6.89
C GLU A 156 -15.62 -21.53 5.79
N LEU A 157 -15.15 -22.20 4.72
CA LEU A 157 -14.53 -21.52 3.59
C LEU A 157 -15.45 -20.44 3.00
N LEU A 158 -14.85 -19.32 2.60
CA LEU A 158 -15.58 -18.30 1.84
C LEU A 158 -15.94 -18.88 0.45
N PRO A 159 -17.15 -18.64 -0.07
CA PRO A 159 -17.60 -19.25 -1.33
C PRO A 159 -16.67 -18.97 -2.53
N ASP A 160 -16.15 -17.75 -2.64
CA ASP A 160 -15.21 -17.40 -3.71
C ASP A 160 -13.86 -18.11 -3.53
N VAL A 161 -13.40 -18.33 -2.30
CA VAL A 161 -12.17 -19.08 -2.01
C VAL A 161 -12.33 -20.55 -2.40
N GLU A 162 -13.45 -21.17 -2.03
CA GLU A 162 -13.75 -22.55 -2.38
C GLU A 162 -13.82 -22.73 -3.92
N ALA A 163 -14.48 -21.81 -4.61
CA ALA A 163 -14.55 -21.79 -6.06
C ALA A 163 -13.17 -21.63 -6.71
N ASP A 164 -12.32 -20.74 -6.19
CA ASP A 164 -11.00 -20.47 -6.73
C ASP A 164 -10.01 -21.63 -6.52
N PHE A 165 -10.20 -22.46 -5.49
CA PHE A 165 -9.39 -23.67 -5.30
C PHE A 165 -9.55 -24.68 -6.45
N VAL A 166 -10.69 -24.69 -7.11
CA VAL A 166 -10.99 -25.61 -8.21
C VAL A 166 -10.90 -24.96 -9.60
N SER A 167 -11.07 -23.64 -9.69
CA SER A 167 -10.96 -22.90 -10.96
C SER A 167 -9.53 -22.51 -11.34
N GLY A 168 -8.64 -22.40 -10.35
CA GLY A 168 -7.22 -22.12 -10.58
C GLY A 168 -6.85 -20.64 -10.75
N PRO A 169 -5.61 -20.38 -11.17
CA PRO A 169 -5.01 -19.03 -11.16
C PRO A 169 -5.44 -18.13 -12.31
N GLU A 170 -6.22 -18.59 -13.28
CA GLU A 170 -6.52 -17.80 -14.48
C GLU A 170 -7.37 -16.55 -14.17
N ALA A 171 -8.47 -16.73 -13.44
CA ALA A 171 -9.42 -15.66 -13.13
C ALA A 171 -10.07 -15.82 -11.75
N PRO A 172 -9.29 -15.84 -10.64
CA PRO A 172 -9.84 -15.99 -9.31
C PRO A 172 -10.71 -14.80 -8.91
N LYS A 173 -11.69 -15.06 -8.05
CA LYS A 173 -12.63 -14.05 -7.55
C LYS A 173 -12.27 -13.54 -6.16
N SER A 174 -11.75 -14.42 -5.30
CA SER A 174 -11.37 -14.08 -3.94
C SER A 174 -10.14 -13.16 -3.93
N TYR A 175 -10.03 -12.32 -2.91
CA TYR A 175 -8.92 -11.37 -2.81
C TYR A 175 -7.57 -12.09 -2.80
N ILE A 176 -7.38 -13.04 -1.89
CA ILE A 176 -6.12 -13.78 -1.77
C ILE A 176 -5.87 -14.67 -3.00
N GLY A 177 -6.93 -15.23 -3.62
CA GLY A 177 -6.80 -15.96 -4.88
C GLY A 177 -6.20 -15.11 -6.00
N LYS A 178 -6.61 -13.83 -6.12
CA LYS A 178 -6.03 -12.89 -7.07
C LYS A 178 -4.56 -12.60 -6.76
N VAL A 179 -4.21 -12.39 -5.49
CA VAL A 179 -2.82 -12.17 -5.08
C VAL A 179 -1.96 -13.41 -5.34
N ALA A 180 -2.48 -14.60 -5.04
CA ALA A 180 -1.80 -15.87 -5.34
C ALA A 180 -1.59 -16.07 -6.85
N ALA A 181 -2.58 -15.69 -7.68
CA ALA A 181 -2.46 -15.74 -9.15
C ALA A 181 -1.40 -14.76 -9.69
N LEU A 182 -1.27 -13.58 -9.10
CA LEU A 182 -0.20 -12.64 -9.44
C LEU A 182 1.18 -13.18 -9.05
N LEU A 183 1.28 -13.80 -7.87
CA LEU A 183 2.52 -14.46 -7.45
C LEU A 183 2.85 -15.67 -8.32
N TYR A 184 1.83 -16.41 -8.79
CA TYR A 184 2.01 -17.49 -9.77
C TYR A 184 2.54 -16.94 -11.12
N ALA A 185 2.04 -15.80 -11.58
CA ALA A 185 2.58 -15.14 -12.78
C ALA A 185 4.07 -14.77 -12.60
N ARG A 186 4.48 -14.36 -11.39
CA ARG A 186 5.90 -14.10 -11.08
C ARG A 186 6.74 -15.38 -11.09
N TYR A 187 6.21 -16.47 -10.55
CA TYR A 187 6.83 -17.79 -10.64
C TYR A 187 7.06 -18.18 -12.10
N GLN A 188 6.03 -18.08 -12.94
CA GLN A 188 6.11 -18.41 -14.38
C GLN A 188 7.09 -17.49 -15.13
N ALA A 189 7.29 -16.27 -14.68
CA ALA A 189 8.27 -15.32 -15.25
C ALA A 189 9.73 -15.62 -14.86
N GLY A 190 10.01 -16.75 -14.20
CA GLY A 190 11.35 -17.24 -13.88
C GLY A 190 11.67 -17.27 -12.39
N GLU A 191 10.68 -17.54 -11.53
CA GLU A 191 10.86 -17.68 -10.07
C GLU A 191 11.57 -16.48 -9.42
N LYS A 192 11.21 -15.28 -9.84
CA LYS A 192 11.88 -14.05 -9.41
C LYS A 192 11.64 -13.76 -7.93
N PRO A 193 12.67 -13.37 -7.17
CA PRO A 193 12.51 -13.17 -5.72
C PRO A 193 11.70 -11.91 -5.39
N VAL A 194 10.90 -11.95 -4.29
CA VAL A 194 10.07 -10.85 -3.82
C VAL A 194 9.75 -10.98 -2.33
N ALA A 195 9.59 -9.84 -1.64
CA ALA A 195 9.02 -9.80 -0.29
C ALA A 195 7.52 -9.45 -0.36
N MET A 196 6.68 -10.26 0.29
CA MET A 196 5.24 -10.07 0.45
C MET A 196 4.98 -9.56 1.88
N VAL A 197 4.71 -8.28 2.03
CA VAL A 197 4.81 -7.57 3.31
C VAL A 197 3.44 -7.10 3.79
N SER A 198 2.85 -7.78 4.77
CA SER A 198 1.67 -7.24 5.44
C SER A 198 2.05 -6.03 6.27
N MET A 199 1.38 -4.90 6.05
CA MET A 199 1.52 -3.67 6.83
C MET A 199 0.24 -3.38 7.65
N ASP A 200 -0.50 -4.41 8.00
CA ASP A 200 -1.67 -4.31 8.87
C ASP A 200 -1.27 -4.47 10.34
N ASN A 201 -1.86 -3.66 11.21
CA ASN A 201 -1.63 -3.73 12.65
C ASN A 201 -2.36 -4.94 13.26
N CYS A 202 -1.85 -6.13 12.99
CA CYS A 202 -2.33 -7.37 13.59
C CYS A 202 -1.18 -8.31 13.92
N SER A 203 -1.34 -9.11 14.98
CA SER A 203 -0.33 -10.05 15.42
C SER A 203 -0.02 -11.10 14.35
N HIS A 204 1.27 -11.41 14.16
CA HIS A 204 1.74 -12.42 13.21
C HIS A 204 1.26 -12.15 11.77
N ASN A 205 1.28 -10.89 11.35
CA ASN A 205 0.73 -10.46 10.08
C ASN A 205 1.39 -11.13 8.86
N GLY A 206 2.71 -11.29 8.86
CA GLY A 206 3.44 -12.02 7.84
C GLY A 206 3.03 -13.49 7.75
N ASP A 207 2.86 -14.16 8.91
CA ASP A 207 2.42 -15.56 8.95
C ASP A 207 1.00 -15.74 8.41
N LYS A 208 0.09 -14.79 8.67
CA LYS A 208 -1.28 -14.82 8.14
C LYS A 208 -1.28 -14.72 6.62
N LEU A 209 -0.50 -13.80 6.08
CA LEU A 209 -0.36 -13.66 4.62
C LEU A 209 0.27 -14.91 4.01
N TYR A 210 1.36 -15.41 4.60
CA TYR A 210 1.99 -16.66 4.16
C TYR A 210 1.02 -17.83 4.15
N ALA A 211 0.31 -18.06 5.27
CA ALA A 211 -0.62 -19.18 5.39
C ALA A 211 -1.73 -19.12 4.32
N ALA A 212 -2.27 -17.92 4.08
CA ALA A 212 -3.30 -17.73 3.07
C ALA A 212 -2.79 -18.01 1.64
N ILE A 213 -1.63 -17.49 1.26
CA ILE A 213 -1.02 -17.73 -0.06
C ILE A 213 -0.61 -19.19 -0.23
N ASN A 214 0.04 -19.78 0.80
CA ASN A 214 0.48 -21.18 0.74
C ASN A 214 -0.71 -22.15 0.61
N THR A 215 -1.85 -21.84 1.24
CA THR A 215 -3.08 -22.64 1.08
C THR A 215 -3.55 -22.66 -0.37
N PHE A 216 -3.51 -21.54 -1.08
CA PHE A 216 -3.81 -21.49 -2.52
C PHE A 216 -2.82 -22.32 -3.33
N ALA A 217 -1.52 -22.17 -3.07
CA ALA A 217 -0.48 -22.93 -3.78
C ALA A 217 -0.66 -24.43 -3.57
N GLU A 218 -0.98 -24.89 -2.34
CA GLU A 218 -1.26 -26.27 -2.01
C GLU A 218 -2.52 -26.79 -2.70
N LYS A 219 -3.63 -26.05 -2.64
CA LYS A 219 -4.90 -26.47 -3.26
C LYS A 219 -4.83 -26.53 -4.77
N TRP A 220 -4.14 -25.58 -5.40
CA TRP A 220 -3.93 -25.61 -6.84
C TRP A 220 -3.01 -26.76 -7.28
N GLU A 221 -1.99 -27.12 -6.50
CA GLU A 221 -1.16 -28.30 -6.73
C GLU A 221 -1.99 -29.59 -6.58
N GLU A 222 -2.74 -29.76 -5.48
CA GLU A 222 -3.62 -30.91 -5.23
C GLU A 222 -4.62 -31.13 -6.38
N ASN A 223 -5.20 -30.04 -6.89
CA ASN A 223 -6.16 -30.05 -7.99
C ASN A 223 -5.48 -30.09 -9.38
N LYS A 224 -4.15 -30.15 -9.46
CA LYS A 224 -3.35 -30.20 -10.71
C LYS A 224 -3.57 -28.98 -11.62
N LEU A 225 -3.82 -27.82 -11.02
CA LEU A 225 -4.01 -26.53 -11.69
C LEU A 225 -2.69 -25.77 -11.82
N THR A 226 -1.72 -26.09 -10.95
CA THR A 226 -0.32 -25.65 -11.03
C THR A 226 0.60 -26.83 -10.82
N ASP A 227 1.88 -26.69 -11.22
CA ASP A 227 2.89 -27.69 -10.88
C ASP A 227 3.40 -27.52 -9.44
N ALA A 228 4.12 -28.54 -8.92
CA ALA A 228 4.70 -28.52 -7.58
C ALA A 228 5.76 -27.42 -7.38
N GLY A 229 6.31 -26.89 -8.45
CA GLY A 229 7.32 -25.83 -8.43
C GLY A 229 6.76 -24.52 -7.85
N PHE A 230 5.51 -24.20 -8.11
CA PHE A 230 4.89 -22.98 -7.54
C PHE A 230 4.82 -23.04 -6.01
N ARG A 231 4.38 -24.17 -5.45
CA ARG A 231 4.38 -24.34 -3.99
C ARG A 231 5.79 -24.32 -3.41
N ALA A 232 6.72 -24.97 -4.09
CA ALA A 232 8.14 -24.94 -3.69
C ALA A 232 8.70 -23.51 -3.72
N TYR A 233 8.35 -22.71 -4.73
CA TYR A 233 8.74 -21.32 -4.85
C TYR A 233 8.19 -20.46 -3.70
N VAL A 234 6.89 -20.58 -3.36
CA VAL A 234 6.26 -19.87 -2.23
C VAL A 234 6.94 -20.20 -0.90
N ASN A 235 7.47 -21.41 -0.74
CA ASN A 235 8.12 -21.90 0.48
C ASN A 235 9.64 -21.73 0.48
N CYS A 236 10.23 -21.18 -0.57
CA CYS A 236 11.67 -20.93 -0.67
C CYS A 236 11.99 -19.51 -0.18
N LYS A 237 12.63 -19.39 0.99
CA LYS A 237 12.95 -18.08 1.61
C LYS A 237 13.93 -17.23 0.79
N GLU A 238 14.70 -17.83 -0.10
CA GLU A 238 15.56 -17.13 -1.05
C GLU A 238 14.77 -16.55 -2.23
N LYS A 239 13.49 -16.93 -2.37
CA LYS A 239 12.59 -16.50 -3.44
C LYS A 239 11.43 -15.65 -2.91
N VAL A 240 10.66 -16.15 -1.95
CA VAL A 240 9.51 -15.45 -1.40
C VAL A 240 9.63 -15.37 0.11
N THR A 241 9.56 -14.16 0.63
CA THR A 241 9.54 -13.92 2.07
C THR A 241 8.24 -13.24 2.48
N PHE A 242 7.89 -13.41 3.74
CA PHE A 242 6.71 -12.80 4.36
C PHE A 242 7.13 -12.09 5.65
N PRO A 243 7.88 -10.98 5.53
CA PRO A 243 8.40 -10.26 6.71
C PRO A 243 7.28 -9.85 7.64
N TRP A 244 7.51 -9.96 8.93
CA TRP A 244 6.63 -9.39 9.94
C TRP A 244 6.81 -7.88 9.98
N THR A 245 5.73 -7.19 10.27
CA THR A 245 5.78 -5.73 10.48
C THR A 245 5.06 -5.33 11.75
N MET A 246 5.41 -4.15 12.23
CA MET A 246 4.64 -3.42 13.21
C MET A 246 4.48 -1.98 12.73
N ILE A 247 3.25 -1.53 12.65
CA ILE A 247 2.89 -0.22 12.11
C ILE A 247 1.98 0.51 13.11
N ASP A 248 2.21 1.79 13.30
CA ASP A 248 1.28 2.67 14.00
C ASP A 248 1.20 4.02 13.29
N LYS A 249 0.00 4.37 12.86
CA LYS A 249 -0.35 5.65 12.27
C LYS A 249 -1.84 5.87 12.45
N ILE A 250 -2.20 6.97 13.08
CA ILE A 250 -3.60 7.34 13.27
C ILE A 250 -4.05 8.20 12.08
N THR A 251 -5.01 7.66 11.34
CA THR A 251 -5.64 8.33 10.19
C THR A 251 -7.15 8.34 10.39
N PRO A 252 -7.69 9.33 11.11
CA PRO A 252 -9.13 9.43 11.30
C PRO A 252 -9.88 9.56 9.95
N ARG A 253 -11.17 9.35 9.97
CA ARG A 253 -12.00 9.68 8.79
C ARG A 253 -11.76 11.14 8.40
N PRO A 254 -11.82 11.49 7.11
CA PRO A 254 -11.76 12.87 6.67
C PRO A 254 -12.73 13.74 7.48
N ASP A 255 -12.18 14.75 8.14
CA ASP A 255 -12.93 15.61 9.07
C ASP A 255 -13.52 16.81 8.32
N ALA A 256 -14.76 17.18 8.64
CA ALA A 256 -15.44 18.30 8.01
C ALA A 256 -14.71 19.62 8.25
N SER A 257 -14.04 19.81 9.40
CA SER A 257 -13.27 21.01 9.68
C SER A 257 -12.01 21.10 8.79
N VAL A 258 -11.41 19.98 8.48
CA VAL A 258 -10.29 19.90 7.53
C VAL A 258 -10.77 20.21 6.11
N GLU A 259 -11.90 19.65 5.70
CA GLU A 259 -12.52 19.95 4.41
C GLU A 259 -12.82 21.45 4.27
N GLU A 260 -13.42 22.08 5.28
CA GLU A 260 -13.69 23.51 5.31
C GLU A 260 -12.40 24.36 5.24
N LEU A 261 -11.32 23.91 5.92
CA LEU A 261 -10.02 24.58 5.85
C LEU A 261 -9.49 24.58 4.41
N LEU A 262 -9.49 23.40 3.77
CA LEU A 262 -9.00 23.27 2.40
C LEU A 262 -9.86 24.06 1.39
N LYS A 263 -11.18 24.09 1.58
CA LYS A 263 -12.09 24.92 0.77
C LYS A 263 -11.82 26.43 0.93
N LYS A 264 -11.50 26.88 2.13
CA LYS A 264 -11.07 28.29 2.38
C LYS A 264 -9.77 28.63 1.68
N ASP A 265 -8.86 27.68 1.57
CA ASP A 265 -7.62 27.86 0.79
C ASP A 265 -7.89 27.89 -0.73
N GLY A 266 -9.13 27.64 -1.16
CA GLY A 266 -9.54 27.66 -2.56
C GLY A 266 -9.29 26.35 -3.31
N ILE A 267 -9.19 25.23 -2.60
CA ILE A 267 -9.14 23.90 -3.23
C ILE A 267 -10.56 23.52 -3.71
N GLU A 268 -10.64 23.05 -4.92
CA GLU A 268 -11.86 22.63 -5.59
C GLU A 268 -11.98 21.10 -5.61
N GLU A 269 -13.19 20.57 -5.83
CA GLU A 269 -13.45 19.15 -6.01
C GLU A 269 -13.01 18.28 -4.82
N LEU A 270 -13.21 18.79 -3.58
CA LEU A 270 -12.86 18.10 -2.34
C LEU A 270 -13.98 17.20 -1.79
N ASP A 271 -15.13 17.17 -2.44
CA ASP A 271 -16.31 16.49 -1.90
C ASP A 271 -16.00 14.99 -1.71
N PRO A 272 -16.25 14.46 -0.50
CA PRO A 272 -16.04 13.05 -0.23
C PRO A 272 -16.97 12.18 -1.10
N VAL A 273 -16.45 11.04 -1.50
CA VAL A 273 -17.22 10.01 -2.21
C VAL A 273 -17.62 8.93 -1.22
N ILE A 274 -18.90 8.58 -1.21
CA ILE A 274 -19.39 7.37 -0.55
C ILE A 274 -19.59 6.33 -1.64
N THR A 275 -18.80 5.25 -1.57
CA THR A 275 -18.86 4.18 -2.55
C THR A 275 -20.07 3.27 -2.34
N SER A 276 -20.37 2.40 -3.29
CA SER A 276 -21.41 1.37 -3.17
C SER A 276 -21.16 0.40 -2.01
N LYS A 277 -19.92 0.28 -1.55
CA LYS A 277 -19.52 -0.52 -0.38
C LYS A 277 -19.53 0.27 0.94
N ASN A 278 -20.09 1.48 0.94
CA ASN A 278 -20.12 2.40 2.08
C ASN A 278 -18.72 2.82 2.58
N THR A 279 -17.71 2.79 1.72
CA THR A 279 -16.42 3.38 2.02
C THR A 279 -16.50 4.89 1.82
N TYR A 280 -16.08 5.64 2.82
CA TYR A 280 -16.00 7.11 2.77
C TYR A 280 -14.56 7.48 2.40
N VAL A 281 -14.36 8.09 1.25
CA VAL A 281 -13.06 8.55 0.77
C VAL A 281 -13.13 10.01 0.33
N ALA A 282 -12.03 10.74 0.54
CA ALA A 282 -11.86 12.11 0.10
C ALA A 282 -10.51 12.29 -0.61
N PRO A 283 -10.33 13.31 -1.47
CA PRO A 283 -9.04 13.58 -2.09
C PRO A 283 -7.98 14.08 -1.10
N PHE A 284 -8.32 14.16 0.16
CA PHE A 284 -7.44 14.46 1.26
C PHE A 284 -7.50 13.39 2.35
N VAL A 285 -6.45 13.30 3.13
CA VAL A 285 -6.39 12.48 4.35
C VAL A 285 -5.88 13.37 5.48
N ASN A 286 -6.42 13.19 6.68
CA ASN A 286 -5.87 13.80 7.88
C ASN A 286 -5.20 12.73 8.74
N ALA A 287 -4.07 13.08 9.34
CA ALA A 287 -3.28 12.19 10.15
C ALA A 287 -2.66 12.92 11.33
N GLU A 288 -2.39 12.18 12.40
CA GLU A 288 -1.52 12.66 13.46
C GLU A 288 -0.06 12.63 13.04
N GLU A 289 0.78 13.45 13.68
CA GLU A 289 2.22 13.54 13.40
C GLU A 289 2.95 12.24 13.72
N CYS A 290 2.53 11.55 14.80
CA CYS A 290 3.22 10.34 15.27
C CYS A 290 3.01 9.18 14.29
N GLU A 291 4.13 8.55 13.91
CA GLU A 291 4.13 7.39 13.05
C GLU A 291 5.37 6.54 13.29
N TYR A 292 5.20 5.22 13.21
CA TYR A 292 6.32 4.30 13.07
C TYR A 292 5.94 3.08 12.22
N LEU A 293 6.93 2.50 11.61
CA LEU A 293 6.83 1.26 10.87
C LEU A 293 8.12 0.47 11.09
N VAL A 294 8.04 -0.75 11.56
CA VAL A 294 9.15 -1.67 11.73
C VAL A 294 8.91 -2.88 10.83
N ILE A 295 9.91 -3.30 10.07
CA ILE A 295 9.82 -4.47 9.18
C ILE A 295 10.98 -5.40 9.47
N GLU A 296 10.73 -6.71 9.53
CA GLU A 296 11.77 -7.72 9.50
C GLU A 296 12.62 -7.61 8.23
N ASP A 297 13.95 -7.56 8.37
CA ASP A 297 14.85 -7.38 7.22
C ASP A 297 15.05 -8.70 6.45
N ALA A 298 14.02 -9.10 5.72
CA ALA A 298 13.97 -10.34 4.94
C ALA A 298 13.52 -10.03 3.49
N PHE A 299 14.42 -9.44 2.70
CA PHE A 299 14.14 -8.96 1.34
C PHE A 299 15.05 -9.64 0.31
N PRO A 300 14.62 -10.73 -0.33
CA PRO A 300 15.46 -11.53 -1.22
C PRO A 300 15.83 -10.81 -2.53
N ASN A 301 15.12 -9.73 -2.89
CA ASN A 301 15.38 -8.89 -4.07
C ASN A 301 15.84 -7.47 -3.70
N GLY A 302 16.39 -7.28 -2.49
CA GLY A 302 16.72 -5.96 -1.97
C GLY A 302 15.48 -5.17 -1.53
N ARG A 303 15.70 -4.02 -0.94
CA ARG A 303 14.66 -3.15 -0.40
C ARG A 303 15.00 -1.65 -0.55
N PRO A 304 14.00 -0.77 -0.56
CA PRO A 304 14.25 0.67 -0.46
C PRO A 304 14.77 1.05 0.94
N GLU A 305 15.53 2.12 1.04
CA GLU A 305 16.09 2.66 2.29
C GLU A 305 15.05 3.56 3.00
N LEU A 306 13.93 2.97 3.45
CA LEU A 306 12.81 3.70 4.06
C LEU A 306 13.23 4.47 5.31
N GLU A 307 14.23 3.98 6.04
CA GLU A 307 14.82 4.62 7.20
C GLU A 307 15.40 6.00 6.93
N LYS A 308 15.69 6.32 5.67
CA LYS A 308 16.13 7.67 5.23
C LYS A 308 14.97 8.62 4.95
N GLY A 309 13.74 8.14 4.97
CA GLY A 309 12.53 8.93 4.67
C GLY A 309 12.00 9.78 5.84
N GLY A 310 12.78 9.92 6.91
CA GLY A 310 12.41 10.75 8.07
C GLY A 310 11.63 10.04 9.16
N LEU A 311 11.53 8.70 9.10
CA LEU A 311 10.80 7.90 10.06
C LEU A 311 11.62 7.56 11.31
N MET A 312 10.93 7.44 12.45
CA MET A 312 11.42 6.63 13.58
C MET A 312 11.29 5.15 13.20
N PHE A 313 12.20 4.66 12.36
CA PHE A 313 11.94 3.44 11.65
C PHE A 313 13.17 2.60 11.42
N THR A 314 13.04 1.30 11.48
CA THR A 314 14.16 0.38 11.31
C THR A 314 13.74 -0.95 10.69
N TYR A 315 14.56 -1.46 9.79
CA TYR A 315 14.57 -2.86 9.43
C TYR A 315 15.33 -3.64 10.52
N LEU A 316 14.71 -4.67 11.10
CA LEU A 316 15.30 -5.45 12.17
C LEU A 316 15.58 -6.89 11.76
N GLN A 317 16.73 -7.42 12.20
CA GLN A 317 17.16 -8.77 11.85
C GLN A 317 16.44 -9.88 12.63
N SER A 318 15.75 -9.57 13.73
CA SER A 318 14.90 -10.52 14.44
C SER A 318 13.79 -9.84 15.23
N PHE A 319 12.64 -10.51 15.33
CA PHE A 319 11.41 -9.99 15.94
C PHE A 319 11.49 -9.83 17.47
N ASP A 320 12.36 -10.56 18.16
CA ASP A 320 12.56 -10.41 19.61
C ASP A 320 13.08 -9.01 19.99
N ILE A 321 13.73 -8.33 19.05
CA ILE A 321 14.20 -6.95 19.23
C ILE A 321 13.03 -5.98 19.03
N ILE A 322 12.13 -6.24 18.09
CA ILE A 322 10.95 -5.41 17.80
C ILE A 322 10.09 -5.23 19.05
N LEU A 323 9.77 -6.33 19.76
CA LEU A 323 8.94 -6.29 20.96
C LEU A 323 9.55 -5.48 22.10
N ARG A 324 10.88 -5.36 22.15
CA ARG A 324 11.59 -4.59 23.20
C ARG A 324 11.63 -3.10 22.85
N GLU A 325 11.85 -2.75 21.59
CA GLU A 325 11.95 -1.35 21.14
C GLU A 325 10.56 -0.69 21.07
N THR A 326 9.55 -1.36 20.53
CA THR A 326 8.18 -0.82 20.47
C THR A 326 7.54 -0.62 21.84
N ASN A 327 7.88 -1.44 22.85
CA ASN A 327 7.47 -1.18 24.23
C ASN A 327 8.09 0.12 24.80
N ASN A 328 9.30 0.47 24.39
CA ASN A 328 9.94 1.72 24.78
C ASN A 328 9.36 2.93 24.02
N GLU A 329 9.02 2.78 22.75
CA GLU A 329 8.52 3.87 21.89
C GLU A 329 7.03 4.16 22.08
N ASN A 330 6.20 3.16 22.36
CA ASN A 330 4.82 3.37 22.82
C ASN A 330 4.73 4.26 24.07
N HIS A 331 5.76 4.23 24.92
CA HIS A 331 5.88 5.17 26.04
C HIS A 331 6.19 6.61 25.56
N TYR A 332 6.91 6.76 24.47
CA TYR A 332 7.31 8.08 23.95
C TYR A 332 6.15 8.79 23.23
N CYS A 333 5.41 8.08 22.40
CA CYS A 333 4.23 8.64 21.72
C CYS A 333 3.08 8.93 22.69
N ARG A 334 2.80 8.03 23.65
CA ARG A 334 1.76 8.23 24.67
C ARG A 334 2.09 9.34 25.67
N SER A 335 3.36 9.59 25.97
CA SER A 335 3.75 10.67 26.87
C SER A 335 3.63 12.09 26.26
N ARG A 336 3.55 12.20 24.93
CA ARG A 336 3.32 13.47 24.24
C ARG A 336 1.84 13.81 24.05
N SER A 337 0.96 12.80 23.99
CA SER A 337 -0.50 13.04 23.87
C SER A 337 -1.21 13.35 25.21
N SER A 338 -0.49 13.26 26.32
CA SER A 338 -1.01 13.56 27.69
C SER A 338 -0.49 14.87 28.28
N ARG A 339 0.05 15.76 27.48
CA ARG A 339 0.39 17.14 27.84
C ARG A 339 -0.31 18.14 26.90
#